data_1bad65d1622818ce227efbded7f56fd7
#
_entry.id   1bad65d1622818ce227efbded7f56fd7
#
_cell.length_a   1.000
_cell.length_b   1.000
_cell.length_c   1.000
_cell.angle_alpha   90.00
_cell.angle_beta   90.00
_cell.angle_gamma   90.00
#
_symmetry.space_group_name_H-M   'P 1'
#
loop_
_entity.id
_entity.type
_entity.pdbx_description
1 polymer ?
#
loop_
_entity_poly.entity_id
_entity_poly.type
_entity_poly.pdbx_seq_one_letter_code
_entity_poly.pdbx_strand_id
1 'polypeptide(L)'
;RDDYLDKRFRDNNCYVAEYDQKAAIMDEVETVFTNFSDTFDDMGMAVQFDNLKSALRKYAEDSPDREELASLVRNQCYNITKLFNQQHMDLEALEEQTIYDLHCTLEDANSLIQEIVEYNREIVDDYSVIAADNIYNGISVTGGYGPNELLDARNVLIDKLSELGDIHV
;
A
#
# COMPACT_ATOMS: atom_id res chain seq x y z
N ARG A 1 27.68 1.30 -16.68
CA ARG A 1 26.52 0.77 -15.98
C ARG A 1 25.89 -0.32 -16.85
N ASP A 2 25.41 -1.39 -16.28
CA ASP A 2 24.79 -2.51 -17.01
C ASP A 2 23.27 -2.33 -17.04
N ASP A 3 22.74 -1.91 -18.18
CA ASP A 3 21.31 -1.63 -18.35
C ASP A 3 20.42 -2.85 -18.06
N TYR A 4 20.93 -4.06 -18.27
CA TYR A 4 20.20 -5.29 -17.97
C TYR A 4 20.05 -5.52 -16.46
N LEU A 5 21.09 -5.22 -15.67
CA LEU A 5 21.05 -5.34 -14.22
C LEU A 5 20.17 -4.23 -13.62
N ASP A 6 20.23 -3.02 -14.15
CA ASP A 6 19.38 -1.91 -13.72
C ASP A 6 17.90 -2.23 -13.97
N LYS A 7 17.58 -2.76 -15.14
CA LYS A 7 16.21 -3.19 -15.43
C LYS A 7 15.72 -4.28 -14.46
N ARG A 8 16.52 -5.32 -14.25
CA ARG A 8 16.16 -6.39 -13.31
C ARG A 8 16.01 -5.89 -11.87
N PHE A 9 16.83 -4.93 -11.48
CA PHE A 9 16.73 -4.31 -10.16
C PHE A 9 15.38 -3.58 -10.01
N ARG A 10 15.00 -2.77 -10.99
CA ARG A 10 13.72 -2.04 -11.00
C ARG A 10 12.52 -2.95 -11.04
N ASP A 11 12.53 -3.98 -11.89
CA ASP A 11 11.47 -4.98 -11.94
C ASP A 11 11.30 -5.66 -10.57
N ASN A 12 12.39 -6.02 -9.90
CA ASN A 12 12.35 -6.62 -8.58
C ASN A 12 11.85 -5.64 -7.51
N ASN A 13 12.26 -4.37 -7.54
CA ASN A 13 11.78 -3.35 -6.60
C ASN A 13 10.27 -3.17 -6.70
N CYS A 14 9.75 -3.09 -7.93
CA CYS A 14 8.32 -3.00 -8.17
C CYS A 14 7.57 -4.21 -7.55
N TYR A 15 8.05 -5.43 -7.78
CA TYR A 15 7.42 -6.63 -7.19
C TYR A 15 7.48 -6.64 -5.66
N VAL A 16 8.62 -6.29 -5.07
CA VAL A 16 8.76 -6.23 -3.60
C VAL A 16 7.78 -5.21 -3.03
N ALA A 17 7.75 -3.99 -3.59
CA ALA A 17 6.85 -2.93 -3.13
C ALA A 17 5.37 -3.33 -3.28
N GLU A 18 4.98 -3.99 -4.38
CA GLU A 18 3.63 -4.51 -4.59
C GLU A 18 3.23 -5.52 -3.50
N TYR A 19 4.11 -6.47 -3.19
CA TYR A 19 3.82 -7.48 -2.17
C TYR A 19 3.82 -6.91 -0.77
N ASP A 20 4.73 -5.98 -0.45
CA ASP A 20 4.79 -5.32 0.85
C ASP A 20 3.52 -4.48 1.09
N GLN A 21 3.06 -3.74 0.08
CA GLN A 21 1.81 -2.98 0.16
C GLN A 21 0.58 -3.88 0.33
N LYS A 22 0.52 -4.98 -0.42
CA LYS A 22 -0.56 -5.97 -0.26
C LYS A 22 -0.55 -6.59 1.14
N ALA A 23 0.63 -6.94 1.66
CA ALA A 23 0.76 -7.50 3.00
C ALA A 23 0.30 -6.48 4.05
N ALA A 24 0.72 -5.22 3.96
CA ALA A 24 0.31 -4.16 4.88
C ALA A 24 -1.22 -3.97 4.92
N ILE A 25 -1.87 -3.88 3.74
CA ILE A 25 -3.33 -3.77 3.65
C ILE A 25 -4.01 -5.01 4.25
N MET A 26 -3.49 -6.21 3.99
CA MET A 26 -4.06 -7.45 4.55
C MET A 26 -3.90 -7.53 6.06
N ASP A 27 -2.79 -7.05 6.63
CA ASP A 27 -2.59 -6.97 8.07
C ASP A 27 -3.60 -5.98 8.72
N GLU A 28 -3.88 -4.86 8.07
CA GLU A 28 -4.91 -3.91 8.52
C GLU A 28 -6.31 -4.53 8.44
N VAL A 29 -6.65 -5.24 7.38
CA VAL A 29 -7.91 -6.01 7.26
C VAL A 29 -7.99 -7.06 8.37
N GLU A 30 -6.92 -7.81 8.64
CA GLU A 30 -6.89 -8.78 9.73
C GLU A 30 -7.16 -8.10 11.07
N THR A 31 -6.57 -6.91 11.30
CA THR A 31 -6.77 -6.12 12.52
C THR A 31 -8.24 -5.77 12.75
N VAL A 32 -9.01 -5.44 11.70
CA VAL A 32 -10.45 -5.18 11.80
C VAL A 32 -11.21 -6.39 12.37
N PHE A 33 -10.78 -7.60 12.01
CA PHE A 33 -11.43 -8.83 12.50
C PHE A 33 -10.87 -9.30 13.85
N THR A 34 -9.61 -9.03 14.18
CA THR A 34 -8.94 -9.48 15.42
C THR A 34 -9.10 -8.52 16.58
N ASN A 35 -9.27 -7.21 16.35
CA ASN A 35 -9.46 -6.21 17.41
C ASN A 35 -10.62 -6.54 18.37
N PHE A 36 -11.53 -7.42 17.99
CA PHE A 36 -12.59 -7.92 18.83
C PHE A 36 -12.25 -9.24 19.53
N SER A 37 -11.09 -9.85 19.24
CA SER A 37 -10.65 -11.13 19.80
C SER A 37 -9.70 -10.98 20.99
N ASP A 38 -8.79 -10.00 20.95
CA ASP A 38 -7.64 -9.97 21.89
C ASP A 38 -7.89 -9.20 23.19
N THR A 39 -8.88 -8.32 23.25
CA THR A 39 -9.13 -7.49 24.45
C THR A 39 -10.15 -8.06 25.41
N PHE A 40 -11.03 -8.95 24.93
CA PHE A 40 -12.00 -9.68 25.74
C PHE A 40 -12.27 -11.03 25.06
N ASP A 41 -11.83 -12.13 25.67
CA ASP A 41 -12.05 -13.53 25.22
C ASP A 41 -13.52 -13.85 24.86
N ASP A 42 -14.47 -12.97 25.24
CA ASP A 42 -15.92 -13.15 25.08
C ASP A 42 -16.53 -12.32 23.93
N MET A 43 -15.76 -11.54 23.13
CA MET A 43 -16.35 -10.62 22.16
C MET A 43 -16.15 -10.99 20.68
N GLY A 44 -15.34 -11.98 20.34
CA GLY A 44 -15.10 -12.42 18.97
C GLY A 44 -16.38 -12.93 18.27
N MET A 45 -16.42 -12.80 16.94
CA MET A 45 -17.57 -13.23 16.10
C MET A 45 -17.99 -14.67 16.39
N ALA A 46 -17.03 -15.59 16.50
CA ALA A 46 -17.26 -17.00 16.79
C ALA A 46 -17.96 -17.20 18.14
N VAL A 47 -17.51 -16.44 19.16
CA VAL A 47 -18.10 -16.48 20.50
C VAL A 47 -19.53 -15.97 20.50
N GLN A 48 -19.81 -14.88 19.76
CA GLN A 48 -21.17 -14.36 19.65
C GLN A 48 -22.13 -15.35 18.96
N PHE A 49 -21.66 -16.06 17.94
CA PHE A 49 -22.45 -17.14 17.33
C PHE A 49 -22.66 -18.34 18.25
N ASP A 50 -21.66 -18.74 19.03
CA ASP A 50 -21.82 -19.83 20.02
C ASP A 50 -22.76 -19.41 21.16
N ASN A 51 -22.72 -18.16 21.59
CA ASN A 51 -23.66 -17.59 22.56
C ASN A 51 -25.09 -17.60 22.00
N LEU A 52 -25.29 -17.17 20.74
CA LEU A 52 -26.61 -17.25 20.10
C LEU A 52 -27.10 -18.69 19.98
N LYS A 53 -26.25 -19.60 19.55
CA LYS A 53 -26.58 -21.04 19.47
C LYS A 53 -26.98 -21.63 20.84
N SER A 54 -26.26 -21.25 21.90
CA SER A 54 -26.54 -21.65 23.25
C SER A 54 -27.87 -21.08 23.74
N ALA A 55 -28.14 -19.80 23.46
CA ALA A 55 -29.41 -19.15 23.78
C ALA A 55 -30.62 -19.82 23.07
N LEU A 56 -30.45 -20.12 21.76
CA LEU A 56 -31.48 -20.83 20.98
C LEU A 56 -31.75 -22.23 21.49
N ARG A 57 -30.73 -22.99 21.92
CA ARG A 57 -30.90 -24.31 22.51
C ARG A 57 -31.70 -24.23 23.82
N LYS A 58 -31.33 -23.30 24.71
CA LYS A 58 -32.08 -23.08 25.98
C LYS A 58 -33.51 -22.65 25.70
N TYR A 59 -33.75 -21.82 24.69
CA TYR A 59 -35.11 -21.40 24.31
C TYR A 59 -35.95 -22.54 23.75
N ALA A 60 -35.32 -23.53 23.08
CA ALA A 60 -36.01 -24.71 22.56
C ALA A 60 -36.37 -25.75 23.64
N GLU A 61 -35.71 -25.68 24.81
CA GLU A 61 -36.08 -26.51 25.96
C GLU A 61 -37.39 -26.00 26.59
N ASP A 62 -38.22 -26.92 27.12
CA ASP A 62 -39.49 -26.55 27.74
C ASP A 62 -39.23 -25.98 29.15
N SER A 63 -39.04 -24.67 29.21
CA SER A 63 -38.70 -23.94 30.42
C SER A 63 -39.81 -22.95 30.81
N PRO A 64 -40.08 -22.76 32.12
CA PRO A 64 -41.01 -21.75 32.60
C PRO A 64 -40.58 -20.32 32.30
N ASP A 65 -39.28 -20.08 32.06
CA ASP A 65 -38.68 -18.74 31.85
C ASP A 65 -38.56 -18.35 30.36
N ARG A 66 -39.56 -18.76 29.58
CA ARG A 66 -39.54 -18.61 28.10
C ARG A 66 -39.42 -17.15 27.63
N GLU A 67 -39.95 -16.20 28.38
CA GLU A 67 -39.89 -14.77 28.04
C GLU A 67 -38.49 -14.20 28.25
N GLU A 68 -37.78 -14.59 29.30
CA GLU A 68 -36.40 -14.19 29.56
C GLU A 68 -35.44 -14.80 28.51
N LEU A 69 -35.65 -16.06 28.15
CA LEU A 69 -34.89 -16.75 27.12
C LEU A 69 -35.10 -16.13 25.73
N ALA A 70 -36.34 -15.70 25.42
CA ALA A 70 -36.62 -14.96 24.18
C ALA A 70 -35.90 -13.60 24.15
N SER A 71 -35.82 -12.92 25.29
CA SER A 71 -35.06 -11.66 25.43
C SER A 71 -33.57 -11.88 25.26
N LEU A 72 -33.05 -12.98 25.81
CA LEU A 72 -31.64 -13.37 25.64
C LEU A 72 -31.30 -13.60 24.15
N VAL A 73 -32.12 -14.37 23.42
CA VAL A 73 -31.93 -14.60 21.98
C VAL A 73 -31.95 -13.29 21.20
N ARG A 74 -32.91 -12.40 21.48
CA ARG A 74 -32.98 -11.09 20.83
C ARG A 74 -31.73 -10.25 21.09
N ASN A 75 -31.23 -10.25 22.33
CA ASN A 75 -30.02 -9.52 22.69
C ASN A 75 -28.78 -10.07 21.97
N GLN A 76 -28.67 -11.40 21.82
CA GLN A 76 -27.55 -12.01 21.06
C GLN A 76 -27.64 -11.66 19.57
N CYS A 77 -28.82 -11.69 18.97
CA CYS A 77 -28.99 -11.25 17.58
C CYS A 77 -28.62 -9.77 17.41
N TYR A 78 -29.01 -8.91 18.35
CA TYR A 78 -28.69 -7.50 18.34
C TYR A 78 -27.16 -7.27 18.44
N ASN A 79 -26.47 -7.99 19.34
CA ASN A 79 -25.02 -7.90 19.51
C ASN A 79 -24.27 -8.31 18.22
N ILE A 80 -24.69 -9.41 17.57
CA ILE A 80 -24.12 -9.85 16.30
C ILE A 80 -24.33 -8.78 15.21
N THR A 81 -25.55 -8.23 15.11
CA THR A 81 -25.84 -7.18 14.12
C THR A 81 -24.99 -5.93 14.36
N LYS A 82 -24.82 -5.55 15.64
CA LYS A 82 -23.95 -4.42 16.00
C LYS A 82 -22.49 -4.68 15.62
N LEU A 83 -22.00 -5.89 15.85
CA LEU A 83 -20.64 -6.30 15.49
C LEU A 83 -20.42 -6.24 13.97
N PHE A 84 -21.34 -6.77 13.16
CA PHE A 84 -21.24 -6.66 11.70
C PHE A 84 -21.26 -5.22 11.21
N ASN A 85 -22.12 -4.38 11.77
CA ASN A 85 -22.16 -2.98 11.40
C ASN A 85 -20.85 -2.26 11.75
N GLN A 86 -20.24 -2.57 12.89
CA GLN A 86 -18.97 -2.00 13.27
C GLN A 86 -17.85 -2.44 12.31
N GLN A 87 -17.74 -3.73 12.02
CA GLN A 87 -16.76 -4.25 11.07
C GLN A 87 -16.94 -3.65 9.67
N HIS A 88 -18.18 -3.43 9.23
CA HIS A 88 -18.43 -2.76 7.97
C HIS A 88 -17.91 -1.31 7.96
N MET A 89 -18.18 -0.55 9.02
CA MET A 89 -17.68 0.83 9.14
C MET A 89 -16.15 0.89 9.20
N ASP A 90 -15.53 -0.07 9.90
CA ASP A 90 -14.07 -0.12 10.00
C ASP A 90 -13.43 -0.48 8.64
N LEU A 91 -14.05 -1.38 7.86
CA LEU A 91 -13.62 -1.70 6.50
C LEU A 91 -13.83 -0.53 5.53
N GLU A 92 -14.95 0.20 5.63
CA GLU A 92 -15.17 1.44 4.85
C GLU A 92 -14.09 2.48 5.15
N ALA A 93 -13.76 2.69 6.43
CA ALA A 93 -12.71 3.62 6.82
C ALA A 93 -11.33 3.20 6.29
N LEU A 94 -11.04 1.90 6.28
CA LEU A 94 -9.80 1.35 5.71
C LEU A 94 -9.76 1.54 4.18
N GLU A 95 -10.88 1.36 3.48
CA GLU A 95 -10.98 1.62 2.04
C GLU A 95 -10.70 3.10 1.73
N GLU A 96 -11.34 4.03 2.47
CA GLU A 96 -11.11 5.47 2.31
C GLU A 96 -9.64 5.84 2.56
N GLN A 97 -9.03 5.27 3.60
CA GLN A 97 -7.60 5.48 3.90
C GLN A 97 -6.71 4.96 2.77
N THR A 98 -6.98 3.77 2.26
CA THR A 98 -6.20 3.17 1.16
C THR A 98 -6.29 4.00 -0.13
N ILE A 99 -7.47 4.55 -0.43
CA ILE A 99 -7.67 5.47 -1.56
C ILE A 99 -6.88 6.76 -1.37
N TYR A 100 -6.89 7.32 -0.16
CA TYR A 100 -6.12 8.51 0.16
C TYR A 100 -4.60 8.26 -0.01
N ASP A 101 -4.09 7.15 0.50
CA ASP A 101 -2.68 6.77 0.38
C ASP A 101 -2.27 6.57 -1.09
N LEU A 102 -3.17 6.00 -1.91
CA LEU A 102 -2.97 5.91 -3.35
C LEU A 102 -2.83 7.30 -4.00
N HIS A 103 -3.66 8.28 -3.60
CA HIS A 103 -3.54 9.64 -4.12
C HIS A 103 -2.20 10.29 -3.74
N CYS A 104 -1.76 10.13 -2.48
CA CYS A 104 -0.45 10.63 -2.05
C CYS A 104 0.69 9.98 -2.85
N THR A 105 0.64 8.67 -3.06
CA THR A 105 1.64 7.95 -3.87
C THR A 105 1.69 8.44 -5.32
N LEU A 106 0.54 8.77 -5.91
CA LEU A 106 0.47 9.35 -7.26
C LEU A 106 1.05 10.76 -7.32
N GLU A 107 0.87 11.57 -6.29
CA GLU A 107 1.49 12.90 -6.18
C GLU A 107 3.03 12.78 -6.07
N ASP A 108 3.52 11.85 -5.25
CA ASP A 108 4.95 11.56 -5.12
C ASP A 108 5.55 11.07 -6.46
N ALA A 109 4.87 10.17 -7.16
CA ALA A 109 5.29 9.71 -8.48
C ALA A 109 5.37 10.85 -9.50
N ASN A 110 4.38 11.75 -9.52
CA ASN A 110 4.39 12.92 -10.39
C ASN A 110 5.53 13.88 -10.05
N SER A 111 5.85 14.07 -8.77
CA SER A 111 6.97 14.88 -8.33
C SER A 111 8.31 14.29 -8.81
N LEU A 112 8.52 12.99 -8.63
CA LEU A 112 9.71 12.28 -9.13
C LEU A 112 9.86 12.39 -10.64
N ILE A 113 8.76 12.29 -11.40
CA ILE A 113 8.77 12.45 -12.86
C ILE A 113 9.21 13.87 -13.24
N GLN A 114 8.73 14.90 -12.55
CA GLN A 114 9.14 16.28 -12.81
C GLN A 114 10.63 16.49 -12.53
N GLU A 115 11.15 15.98 -11.42
CA GLU A 115 12.58 16.04 -11.11
C GLU A 115 13.42 15.31 -12.16
N ILE A 116 13.00 14.14 -12.64
CA ILE A 116 13.68 13.41 -13.73
C ILE A 116 13.71 14.24 -15.01
N VAL A 117 12.62 14.95 -15.33
CA VAL A 117 12.57 15.84 -16.50
C VAL A 117 13.56 16.99 -16.36
N GLU A 118 13.71 17.58 -15.17
CA GLU A 118 14.69 18.63 -14.91
C GLU A 118 16.12 18.12 -15.08
N TYR A 119 16.46 16.99 -14.47
CA TYR A 119 17.77 16.35 -14.67
C TYR A 119 18.06 16.03 -16.15
N ASN A 120 17.06 15.55 -16.89
CA ASN A 120 17.23 15.30 -18.32
C ASN A 120 17.58 16.58 -19.10
N ARG A 121 17.01 17.73 -18.75
CA ARG A 121 17.34 19.03 -19.36
C ARG A 121 18.77 19.46 -19.02
N GLU A 122 19.13 19.38 -17.73
CA GLU A 122 20.50 19.73 -17.30
C GLU A 122 21.55 18.85 -17.97
N ILE A 123 21.29 17.54 -18.08
CA ILE A 123 22.17 16.62 -18.80
C ILE A 123 22.36 17.04 -20.27
N VAL A 124 21.27 17.39 -20.97
CA VAL A 124 21.35 17.85 -22.37
C VAL A 124 22.12 19.15 -22.50
N ASP A 125 21.90 20.09 -21.58
CA ASP A 125 22.59 21.38 -21.58
C ASP A 125 24.09 21.20 -21.34
N ASP A 126 24.50 20.37 -20.37
CA ASP A 126 25.89 20.05 -20.10
C ASP A 126 26.58 19.38 -21.30
N TYR A 127 25.94 18.42 -21.96
CA TYR A 127 26.47 17.82 -23.18
C TYR A 127 26.63 18.85 -24.31
N SER A 128 25.74 19.80 -24.42
CA SER A 128 25.82 20.85 -25.44
C SER A 128 27.00 21.80 -25.21
N VAL A 129 27.29 22.15 -23.97
CA VAL A 129 28.45 22.98 -23.59
C VAL A 129 29.75 22.23 -23.84
N ILE A 130 29.87 20.98 -23.44
CA ILE A 130 31.07 20.15 -23.68
C ILE A 130 31.31 19.97 -25.18
N ALA A 131 30.28 19.77 -25.99
CA ALA A 131 30.40 19.65 -27.43
C ALA A 131 30.88 20.99 -28.08
N ALA A 132 30.38 22.13 -27.61
CA ALA A 132 30.77 23.44 -28.09
C ALA A 132 32.26 23.77 -27.77
N ASP A 133 32.70 23.45 -26.55
CA ASP A 133 34.09 23.64 -26.12
C ASP A 133 35.08 22.78 -26.94
N ASN A 134 34.71 21.55 -27.24
CA ASN A 134 35.52 20.64 -28.06
C ASN A 134 35.66 21.10 -29.51
N ILE A 135 34.66 21.75 -30.08
CA ILE A 135 34.70 22.34 -31.41
C ILE A 135 35.59 23.58 -31.42
N TYR A 136 35.53 24.41 -30.36
CA TYR A 136 36.27 25.65 -30.29
C TYR A 136 37.80 25.47 -30.12
N ASN A 137 38.22 24.42 -29.40
CA ASN A 137 39.64 24.13 -29.12
C ASN A 137 40.28 23.17 -30.11
N GLY A 138 39.61 22.70 -31.14
CA GLY A 138 40.13 21.80 -32.17
C GLY A 138 40.59 20.44 -31.65
N ILE A 139 40.24 20.09 -30.41
CA ILE A 139 40.57 18.82 -29.80
C ILE A 139 39.35 17.93 -29.94
N SER A 140 39.41 16.99 -30.85
CA SER A 140 38.43 15.90 -30.92
C SER A 140 38.61 14.98 -29.70
N VAL A 141 38.02 15.32 -28.58
CA VAL A 141 37.97 14.44 -27.40
C VAL A 141 36.86 13.42 -27.65
N THR A 142 37.21 12.35 -28.34
CA THR A 142 36.44 11.10 -28.35
C THR A 142 36.58 10.45 -26.96
N GLY A 143 35.82 10.87 -26.02
CA GLY A 143 35.85 10.36 -24.63
C GLY A 143 35.58 11.46 -23.61
N GLY A 144 34.65 12.38 -23.91
CA GLY A 144 34.16 13.32 -22.93
C GLY A 144 33.51 12.55 -21.81
N TYR A 145 34.01 12.71 -20.58
CA TYR A 145 33.26 12.36 -19.39
C TYR A 145 32.00 13.23 -19.40
N GLY A 146 30.86 12.62 -19.71
CA GLY A 146 29.57 13.31 -19.58
C GLY A 146 29.27 13.63 -18.13
N PRO A 147 28.16 14.31 -17.85
CA PRO A 147 27.72 14.68 -16.49
C PRO A 147 27.31 13.46 -15.68
N ASN A 148 28.30 12.63 -15.30
CA ASN A 148 28.07 11.36 -14.61
C ASN A 148 27.29 11.54 -13.30
N GLU A 149 27.55 12.65 -12.58
CA GLU A 149 26.84 12.95 -11.33
C GLU A 149 25.35 13.22 -11.58
N LEU A 150 24.98 13.92 -12.65
CA LEU A 150 23.59 14.17 -13.03
C LEU A 150 22.91 12.89 -13.53
N LEU A 151 23.64 12.06 -14.27
CA LEU A 151 23.15 10.75 -14.71
C LEU A 151 22.88 9.83 -13.53
N ASP A 152 23.77 9.80 -12.54
CA ASP A 152 23.59 8.99 -11.35
C ASP A 152 22.45 9.50 -10.48
N ALA A 153 22.33 10.82 -10.28
CA ALA A 153 21.22 11.44 -9.57
C ALA A 153 19.87 11.11 -10.22
N ARG A 154 19.78 11.28 -11.56
CA ARG A 154 18.57 10.89 -12.31
C ARG A 154 18.22 9.42 -12.14
N ASN A 155 19.22 8.52 -12.20
CA ASN A 155 19.00 7.09 -12.07
C ASN A 155 18.47 6.70 -10.67
N VAL A 156 18.93 7.38 -9.61
CA VAL A 156 18.39 7.21 -8.26
C VAL A 156 16.89 7.56 -8.20
N LEU A 157 16.48 8.62 -8.90
CA LEU A 157 15.05 8.98 -8.97
C LEU A 157 14.22 7.94 -9.76
N ILE A 158 14.79 7.41 -10.85
CA ILE A 158 14.16 6.33 -11.61
C ILE A 158 14.04 5.06 -10.74
N ASP A 159 15.07 4.73 -9.97
CA ASP A 159 15.03 3.59 -9.05
C ASP A 159 13.96 3.77 -7.97
N LYS A 160 13.80 4.98 -7.39
CA LYS A 160 12.70 5.31 -6.48
C LYS A 160 11.32 5.23 -7.16
N LEU A 161 11.21 5.71 -8.39
CA LEU A 161 9.95 5.63 -9.14
C LEU A 161 9.55 4.17 -9.40
N SER A 162 10.52 3.25 -9.56
CA SER A 162 10.26 1.81 -9.71
C SER A 162 9.70 1.14 -8.46
N GLU A 163 9.84 1.75 -7.28
CA GLU A 163 9.19 1.29 -6.05
C GLU A 163 7.69 1.65 -6.01
N LEU A 164 7.27 2.66 -6.77
CA LEU A 164 5.89 3.12 -6.82
C LEU A 164 5.08 2.46 -7.94
N GLY A 165 5.72 1.85 -8.93
CA GLY A 165 5.03 1.19 -10.03
C GLY A 165 5.94 0.59 -11.09
N ASP A 166 5.35 -0.18 -12.00
CA ASP A 166 6.07 -0.78 -13.13
C ASP A 166 6.43 0.31 -14.16
N ILE A 167 7.73 0.53 -14.34
CA ILE A 167 8.25 1.54 -15.24
C ILE A 167 9.08 0.92 -16.37
N HIS A 168 8.89 1.42 -17.58
CA HIS A 168 9.72 1.09 -18.73
C HIS A 168 10.52 2.30 -19.15
N VAL A 169 11.86 2.20 -19.03
CA VAL A 169 12.81 3.27 -19.37
C VAL A 169 13.65 2.87 -20.57
#